data_bb61481bb4059f5eaa71265c38240f77
#
_entry.id   bb61481bb4059f5eaa71265c38240f77
#
_cell.length_a   1.000
_cell.length_b   1.000
_cell.length_c   1.000
_cell.angle_alpha   90.00
_cell.angle_beta   90.00
_cell.angle_gamma   90.00
#
_symmetry.space_group_name_H-M   'P 1'
#
loop_
_entity.id
_entity.type
_entity.pdbx_description
1 polymer ?
#
loop_
_entity_poly.entity_id
_entity_poly.type
_entity_poly.pdbx_seq_one_letter_code
_entity_poly.pdbx_strand_id
1 'polypeptide(L)'
;MSEEDILGLSKHIGDRHYRAYIGPPDEYDLVSAMSFNLLTVCGLRQNHKLLDIGCGSLRLGRLLIPYLNTCNYVGLDPNKWLIDDGIRYEVGSSLIELRQPTFIHDSGLGSLNDDVKFDYVVAQSIFSHTAPDLLERWIADVALRLAHDGVFFATVLEGDVECDAVGWVYPDCVEYRLDTLSELAVKYGLTFKALTWYHPRQTWCALYAPGFNNKLLNDGVPSWNSFGALRK
;
A
#
# COMPACT_ATOMS: atom_id res chain seq x y z
N MET A 1 26.30 -25.35 12.18
CA MET A 1 25.89 -23.96 11.93
C MET A 1 24.45 -24.04 11.56
N SER A 2 23.54 -23.47 12.39
CA SER A 2 22.12 -23.34 12.02
C SER A 2 22.03 -22.50 10.77
N GLU A 3 21.34 -22.98 9.74
CA GLU A 3 20.94 -22.12 8.61
C GLU A 3 20.28 -20.89 9.21
N GLU A 4 20.79 -19.71 8.84
CA GLU A 4 20.24 -18.44 9.29
C GLU A 4 18.82 -18.34 8.73
N ASP A 5 17.81 -18.09 9.59
CA ASP A 5 16.40 -17.94 9.17
C ASP A 5 16.20 -16.61 8.44
N ILE A 6 16.74 -16.52 7.23
CA ILE A 6 16.71 -15.31 6.39
C ILE A 6 15.28 -14.87 6.10
N LEU A 7 14.33 -15.81 5.98
CA LEU A 7 12.93 -15.50 5.70
C LEU A 7 12.12 -15.18 6.97
N GLY A 8 12.70 -15.38 8.15
CA GLY A 8 12.03 -15.10 9.42
C GLY A 8 10.86 -16.02 9.75
N LEU A 9 10.78 -17.22 9.14
CA LEU A 9 9.65 -18.14 9.32
C LEU A 9 9.49 -18.66 10.75
N SER A 10 10.55 -18.61 11.55
CA SER A 10 10.52 -18.95 12.98
C SER A 10 10.20 -17.76 13.89
N LYS A 11 10.01 -16.57 13.33
CA LYS A 11 9.77 -15.31 14.07
C LYS A 11 8.29 -15.05 14.30
N HIS A 12 7.98 -14.34 15.39
CA HIS A 12 6.64 -13.84 15.65
C HIS A 12 6.42 -12.47 14.98
N ILE A 13 5.15 -12.16 14.69
CA ILE A 13 4.76 -10.84 14.16
C ILE A 13 5.23 -9.76 15.14
N GLY A 14 5.89 -8.71 14.62
CA GLY A 14 6.45 -7.62 15.41
C GLY A 14 7.89 -7.84 15.87
N ASP A 15 8.46 -9.06 15.74
CA ASP A 15 9.86 -9.29 16.02
C ASP A 15 10.77 -8.41 15.15
N ARG A 16 11.96 -8.06 15.68
CA ARG A 16 12.97 -7.29 14.95
C ARG A 16 13.61 -8.14 13.83
N HIS A 17 12.82 -8.39 12.80
CA HIS A 17 13.21 -9.04 11.56
C HIS A 17 12.43 -8.37 10.41
N TYR A 18 13.07 -8.10 9.28
CA TYR A 18 12.49 -7.25 8.22
C TYR A 18 11.15 -7.77 7.67
N ARG A 19 10.90 -9.08 7.64
CA ARG A 19 9.60 -9.66 7.26
C ARG A 19 8.62 -9.69 8.44
N ALA A 20 9.07 -10.18 9.61
CA ALA A 20 8.20 -10.36 10.75
C ALA A 20 7.69 -9.04 11.36
N TYR A 21 8.48 -7.98 11.26
CA TYR A 21 8.08 -6.66 11.77
C TYR A 21 6.87 -6.09 11.07
N ILE A 22 6.67 -6.40 9.79
CA ILE A 22 5.58 -5.83 8.96
C ILE A 22 4.42 -6.81 8.74
N GLY A 23 4.38 -7.92 9.48
CA GLY A 23 3.30 -8.91 9.43
C GLY A 23 3.81 -10.35 9.47
N PRO A 24 2.93 -11.35 9.24
CA PRO A 24 3.34 -12.75 9.21
C PRO A 24 4.37 -13.02 8.12
N PRO A 25 5.55 -13.59 8.47
CA PRO A 25 6.62 -13.83 7.48
C PRO A 25 6.23 -14.81 6.37
N ASP A 26 5.39 -15.80 6.68
CA ASP A 26 4.89 -16.82 5.75
C ASP A 26 3.88 -16.24 4.73
N GLU A 27 3.23 -15.12 5.05
CA GLU A 27 2.33 -14.41 4.13
C GLU A 27 3.01 -13.31 3.32
N TYR A 28 4.29 -13.00 3.60
CA TYR A 28 5.02 -11.88 3.00
C TYR A 28 4.97 -11.91 1.47
N ASP A 29 5.26 -13.06 0.89
CA ASP A 29 5.31 -13.24 -0.56
C ASP A 29 3.90 -13.24 -1.19
N LEU A 30 2.92 -13.86 -0.51
CA LEU A 30 1.53 -13.89 -0.95
C LEU A 30 0.93 -12.48 -1.01
N VAL A 31 1.07 -11.71 0.07
CA VAL A 31 0.54 -10.34 0.14
C VAL A 31 1.21 -9.45 -0.90
N SER A 32 2.51 -9.58 -1.11
CA SER A 32 3.25 -8.88 -2.16
C SER A 32 2.67 -9.16 -3.56
N ALA A 33 2.50 -10.43 -3.90
CA ALA A 33 1.98 -10.85 -5.20
C ALA A 33 0.53 -10.38 -5.43
N MET A 34 -0.33 -10.52 -4.42
CA MET A 34 -1.73 -10.08 -4.50
C MET A 34 -1.86 -8.56 -4.68
N SER A 35 -1.05 -7.78 -3.97
CA SER A 35 -1.02 -6.33 -4.10
C SER A 35 -0.54 -5.90 -5.50
N PHE A 36 0.55 -6.48 -5.99
CA PHE A 36 1.07 -6.20 -7.32
C PHE A 36 0.05 -6.55 -8.42
N ASN A 37 -0.60 -7.72 -8.31
CA ASN A 37 -1.62 -8.14 -9.25
C ASN A 37 -2.83 -7.19 -9.25
N LEU A 38 -3.29 -6.72 -8.08
CA LEU A 38 -4.36 -5.73 -7.99
C LEU A 38 -4.01 -4.46 -8.79
N LEU A 39 -2.84 -3.90 -8.53
CA LEU A 39 -2.39 -2.67 -9.19
C LEU A 39 -2.32 -2.84 -10.71
N THR A 40 -1.74 -3.95 -11.19
CA THR A 40 -1.58 -4.21 -12.63
C THR A 40 -2.90 -4.52 -13.33
N VAL A 41 -3.83 -5.24 -12.68
CA VAL A 41 -5.20 -5.48 -13.17
C VAL A 41 -5.98 -4.17 -13.24
N CYS A 42 -5.77 -3.28 -12.26
CA CYS A 42 -6.36 -1.94 -12.26
C CYS A 42 -5.61 -0.92 -13.13
N GLY A 43 -4.70 -1.37 -14.00
CA GLY A 43 -4.13 -0.54 -15.06
C GLY A 43 -2.73 0.00 -14.80
N LEU A 44 -2.06 -0.31 -13.68
CA LEU A 44 -0.66 0.11 -13.47
C LEU A 44 0.23 -0.34 -14.62
N ARG A 45 1.04 0.57 -15.18
CA ARG A 45 2.03 0.30 -16.21
C ARG A 45 3.37 0.94 -15.83
N GLN A 46 4.41 0.57 -16.55
CA GLN A 46 5.80 0.95 -16.27
C GLN A 46 6.05 2.47 -16.22
N ASN A 47 5.32 3.23 -17.02
CA ASN A 47 5.44 4.70 -17.11
C ASN A 47 4.73 5.47 -16.01
N HIS A 48 3.87 4.81 -15.21
CA HIS A 48 3.15 5.46 -14.13
C HIS A 48 4.08 5.75 -12.94
N LYS A 49 3.84 6.88 -12.28
CA LYS A 49 4.52 7.25 -11.03
C LYS A 49 3.71 6.74 -9.85
N LEU A 50 4.36 6.00 -8.95
CA LEU A 50 3.72 5.34 -7.82
C LEU A 50 4.34 5.79 -6.49
N LEU A 51 3.46 6.06 -5.50
CA LEU A 51 3.81 6.26 -4.11
C LEU A 51 3.37 5.05 -3.28
N ASP A 52 4.31 4.46 -2.56
CA ASP A 52 4.11 3.33 -1.63
C ASP A 52 4.22 3.85 -0.19
N ILE A 53 3.07 4.08 0.47
CA ILE A 53 2.96 4.59 1.83
C ILE A 53 3.12 3.44 2.82
N GLY A 54 4.08 3.56 3.72
CA GLY A 54 4.48 2.49 4.62
C GLY A 54 5.13 1.35 3.85
N CYS A 55 6.09 1.68 2.97
CA CYS A 55 6.76 0.69 2.11
C CYS A 55 7.54 -0.38 2.89
N GLY A 56 7.81 -0.15 4.18
CA GLY A 56 8.43 -1.09 5.11
C GLY A 56 9.74 -1.69 4.57
N SER A 57 9.83 -3.00 4.63
CA SER A 57 10.96 -3.75 4.07
C SER A 57 10.83 -4.03 2.56
N LEU A 58 10.15 -3.15 1.84
CA LEU A 58 9.92 -3.25 0.39
C LEU A 58 9.16 -4.52 -0.01
N ARG A 59 8.23 -4.99 0.83
CA ARG A 59 7.41 -6.16 0.52
C ARG A 59 6.74 -6.06 -0.84
N LEU A 60 6.14 -4.91 -1.16
CA LEU A 60 5.57 -4.62 -2.48
C LEU A 60 6.63 -4.00 -3.40
N GLY A 61 7.52 -3.18 -2.86
CA GLY A 61 8.59 -2.49 -3.58
C GLY A 61 9.48 -3.41 -4.40
N ARG A 62 9.78 -4.63 -3.91
CA ARG A 62 10.59 -5.62 -4.64
C ARG A 62 9.98 -6.04 -5.99
N LEU A 63 8.66 -5.92 -6.17
CA LEU A 63 7.99 -6.18 -7.44
C LEU A 63 7.79 -4.89 -8.24
N LEU A 64 7.54 -3.76 -7.58
CA LEU A 64 7.28 -2.48 -8.23
C LEU A 64 8.55 -1.81 -8.76
N ILE A 65 9.66 -1.84 -8.00
CA ILE A 65 10.92 -1.19 -8.41
C ILE A 65 11.46 -1.76 -9.74
N PRO A 66 11.54 -3.10 -9.96
CA PRO A 66 11.95 -3.63 -11.26
C PRO A 66 10.95 -3.35 -12.38
N TYR A 67 9.65 -3.29 -12.06
CA TYR A 67 8.57 -3.11 -13.03
C TYR A 67 8.47 -1.67 -13.55
N LEU A 68 8.56 -0.68 -12.67
CA LEU A 68 8.40 0.72 -13.02
C LEU A 68 9.64 1.29 -13.74
N ASN A 69 9.45 2.30 -14.56
CA ASN A 69 10.55 3.05 -15.15
C ASN A 69 11.38 3.76 -14.07
N THR A 70 12.60 4.13 -14.43
CA THR A 70 13.53 4.85 -13.56
C THR A 70 12.89 6.09 -12.95
N CYS A 71 13.08 6.30 -11.64
CA CYS A 71 12.52 7.40 -10.83
C CYS A 71 11.00 7.38 -10.64
N ASN A 72 10.29 6.33 -11.03
CA ASN A 72 8.83 6.26 -10.93
C ASN A 72 8.31 5.61 -9.63
N TYR A 73 9.18 5.01 -8.83
CA TYR A 73 8.84 4.49 -7.51
C TYR A 73 9.25 5.46 -6.42
N VAL A 74 8.32 5.81 -5.54
CA VAL A 74 8.56 6.57 -4.31
C VAL A 74 8.06 5.74 -3.14
N GLY A 75 8.95 5.36 -2.23
CA GLY A 75 8.63 4.65 -0.99
C GLY A 75 8.71 5.59 0.21
N LEU A 76 7.72 5.53 1.09
CA LEU A 76 7.68 6.31 2.33
C LEU A 76 7.55 5.37 3.52
N ASP A 77 8.51 5.43 4.45
CA ASP A 77 8.47 4.73 5.74
C ASP A 77 9.43 5.41 6.73
N PRO A 78 9.02 5.73 7.97
CA PRO A 78 9.91 6.31 8.96
C PRO A 78 11.02 5.37 9.42
N ASN A 79 10.86 4.05 9.25
CA ASN A 79 11.80 3.04 9.70
C ASN A 79 12.88 2.76 8.65
N LYS A 80 13.88 3.63 8.59
CA LYS A 80 15.00 3.49 7.64
C LYS A 80 15.60 2.09 7.60
N TRP A 81 15.72 1.42 8.76
CA TRP A 81 16.30 0.07 8.83
C TRP A 81 15.50 -0.98 8.06
N LEU A 82 14.17 -0.83 7.99
CA LEU A 82 13.32 -1.73 7.19
C LEU A 82 13.64 -1.59 5.70
N ILE A 83 13.75 -0.35 5.22
CA ILE A 83 14.11 -0.06 3.83
C ILE A 83 15.51 -0.60 3.52
N ASP A 84 16.48 -0.36 4.40
CA ASP A 84 17.85 -0.83 4.23
C ASP A 84 17.92 -2.37 4.14
N ASP A 85 17.18 -3.07 5.02
CA ASP A 85 17.09 -4.54 4.99
C ASP A 85 16.32 -5.03 3.75
N GLY A 86 15.25 -4.35 3.35
CA GLY A 86 14.52 -4.64 2.11
C GLY A 86 15.41 -4.50 0.87
N ILE A 87 16.24 -3.47 0.82
CA ILE A 87 17.25 -3.31 -0.25
C ILE A 87 18.24 -4.47 -0.21
N ARG A 88 18.74 -4.79 0.99
CA ARG A 88 19.79 -5.81 1.16
C ARG A 88 19.31 -7.21 0.79
N TYR A 89 18.12 -7.61 1.22
CA TYR A 89 17.65 -8.99 1.16
C TYR A 89 16.66 -9.28 0.03
N GLU A 90 15.92 -8.25 -0.47
CA GLU A 90 14.84 -8.46 -1.42
C GLU A 90 15.08 -7.81 -2.80
N VAL A 91 15.75 -6.64 -2.86
CA VAL A 91 15.88 -5.86 -4.10
C VAL A 91 17.29 -5.91 -4.70
N GLY A 92 18.30 -5.66 -3.88
CA GLY A 92 19.69 -5.55 -4.30
C GLY A 92 20.09 -4.13 -4.73
N SER A 93 21.33 -3.73 -4.37
CA SER A 93 21.87 -2.39 -4.64
C SER A 93 21.95 -2.06 -6.13
N SER A 94 22.31 -3.03 -6.96
CA SER A 94 22.42 -2.82 -8.42
C SER A 94 21.09 -2.42 -9.06
N LEU A 95 19.96 -2.96 -8.57
CA LEU A 95 18.64 -2.58 -9.06
C LEU A 95 18.23 -1.19 -8.57
N ILE A 96 18.60 -0.84 -7.33
CA ILE A 96 18.40 0.53 -6.80
C ILE A 96 19.17 1.54 -7.63
N GLU A 97 20.44 1.29 -7.96
CA GLU A 97 21.25 2.14 -8.82
C GLU A 97 20.64 2.28 -10.22
N LEU A 98 20.13 1.20 -10.80
CA LEU A 98 19.51 1.20 -12.13
C LEU A 98 18.17 1.94 -12.15
N ARG A 99 17.32 1.73 -11.16
CA ARG A 99 15.94 2.24 -11.13
C ARG A 99 15.78 3.57 -10.40
N GLN A 100 16.72 3.93 -9.55
CA GLN A 100 16.76 5.20 -8.83
C GLN A 100 15.45 5.53 -8.12
N PRO A 101 14.90 4.59 -7.30
CA PRO A 101 13.72 4.88 -6.50
C PRO A 101 14.01 5.98 -5.49
N THR A 102 13.00 6.75 -5.11
CA THR A 102 13.10 7.73 -4.03
C THR A 102 12.58 7.12 -2.73
N PHE A 103 13.33 7.27 -1.64
CA PHE A 103 12.89 6.86 -0.30
C PHE A 103 12.79 8.07 0.62
N ILE A 104 11.64 8.17 1.30
CA ILE A 104 11.31 9.24 2.24
C ILE A 104 11.20 8.62 3.64
N HIS A 105 12.08 9.06 4.55
CA HIS A 105 12.12 8.57 5.92
C HIS A 105 11.30 9.48 6.84
N ASP A 106 10.00 9.56 6.59
CA ASP A 106 9.07 10.42 7.32
C ASP A 106 7.76 9.64 7.60
N SER A 107 6.95 10.16 8.51
CA SER A 107 5.61 9.66 8.82
C SER A 107 4.50 10.42 8.07
N GLY A 108 4.85 11.28 7.11
CA GLY A 108 3.91 12.11 6.34
C GLY A 108 4.47 12.55 4.99
N LEU A 109 3.63 13.20 4.18
CA LEU A 109 4.00 13.67 2.84
C LEU A 109 4.57 15.09 2.82
N GLY A 110 4.78 15.71 3.97
CA GLY A 110 5.23 17.11 4.08
C GLY A 110 6.61 17.41 3.48
N SER A 111 7.46 16.39 3.33
CA SER A 111 8.78 16.50 2.68
C SER A 111 8.71 16.42 1.14
N LEU A 112 7.58 16.02 0.57
CA LEU A 112 7.35 16.03 -0.87
C LEU A 112 6.97 17.42 -1.36
N ASN A 113 7.54 17.83 -2.49
CA ASN A 113 7.09 19.03 -3.19
C ASN A 113 5.61 18.88 -3.60
N ASP A 114 4.80 19.90 -3.41
CA ASP A 114 3.36 19.91 -3.70
C ASP A 114 3.04 19.71 -5.21
N ASP A 115 3.98 20.04 -6.09
CA ASP A 115 3.83 19.84 -7.53
C ASP A 115 3.97 18.36 -7.96
N VAL A 116 4.46 17.50 -7.07
CA VAL A 116 4.60 16.07 -7.39
C VAL A 116 3.25 15.39 -7.36
N LYS A 117 2.85 14.82 -8.49
CA LYS A 117 1.64 14.04 -8.65
C LYS A 117 1.95 12.58 -8.88
N PHE A 118 1.04 11.70 -8.43
CA PHE A 118 1.13 10.25 -8.56
C PHE A 118 -0.07 9.71 -9.32
N ASP A 119 0.19 8.80 -10.26
CA ASP A 119 -0.85 8.07 -10.97
C ASP A 119 -1.45 6.98 -10.06
N TYR A 120 -0.60 6.37 -9.24
CA TYR A 120 -0.97 5.33 -8.28
C TYR A 120 -0.40 5.64 -6.91
N VAL A 121 -1.22 5.49 -5.89
CA VAL A 121 -0.80 5.49 -4.49
C VAL A 121 -1.25 4.17 -3.86
N VAL A 122 -0.45 3.59 -2.99
CA VAL A 122 -0.80 2.39 -2.25
C VAL A 122 -0.44 2.52 -0.78
N ALA A 123 -1.33 2.08 0.13
CA ALA A 123 -1.10 1.98 1.57
C ALA A 123 -1.62 0.62 2.06
N GLN A 124 -0.75 -0.40 1.99
CA GLN A 124 -1.11 -1.76 2.34
C GLN A 124 -0.78 -2.04 3.81
N SER A 125 -1.79 -2.37 4.63
CA SER A 125 -1.70 -2.60 6.08
C SER A 125 -1.20 -1.37 6.87
N ILE A 126 -1.52 -0.18 6.41
CA ILE A 126 -1.20 1.08 7.10
C ILE A 126 -2.41 1.59 7.87
N PHE A 127 -3.57 1.67 7.25
CA PHE A 127 -4.77 2.23 7.88
C PHE A 127 -5.29 1.39 9.06
N SER A 128 -4.96 0.11 9.12
CA SER A 128 -5.22 -0.73 10.30
C SER A 128 -4.45 -0.29 11.56
N HIS A 129 -3.49 0.61 11.45
CA HIS A 129 -2.69 1.14 12.56
C HIS A 129 -2.76 2.68 12.67
N THR A 130 -3.69 3.29 12.01
CA THR A 130 -3.86 4.74 11.92
C THR A 130 -5.14 5.15 12.63
N ALA A 131 -5.09 6.01 13.64
CA ALA A 131 -6.28 6.56 14.26
C ALA A 131 -7.04 7.49 13.29
N PRO A 132 -8.33 7.82 13.55
CA PRO A 132 -9.17 8.57 12.63
C PRO A 132 -8.60 9.92 12.15
N ASP A 133 -7.94 10.66 13.03
CA ASP A 133 -7.30 11.93 12.71
C ASP A 133 -6.17 11.80 11.71
N LEU A 134 -5.37 10.75 11.85
CA LEU A 134 -4.26 10.48 10.94
C LEU A 134 -4.74 9.87 9.62
N LEU A 135 -5.77 9.00 9.66
CA LEU A 135 -6.41 8.48 8.46
C LEU A 135 -6.96 9.61 7.57
N GLU A 136 -7.72 10.52 8.17
CA GLU A 136 -8.28 11.67 7.44
C GLU A 136 -7.18 12.54 6.82
N ARG A 137 -6.13 12.84 7.59
CA ARG A 137 -4.98 13.60 7.09
C ARG A 137 -4.30 12.91 5.90
N TRP A 138 -4.10 11.58 5.98
CA TRP A 138 -3.53 10.81 4.87
C TRP A 138 -4.39 10.86 3.61
N ILE A 139 -5.72 10.72 3.75
CA ILE A 139 -6.63 10.82 2.60
C ILE A 139 -6.59 12.22 1.99
N ALA A 140 -6.57 13.26 2.82
CA ALA A 140 -6.46 14.65 2.36
C ALA A 140 -5.14 14.92 1.61
N ASP A 141 -4.02 14.50 2.20
CA ASP A 141 -2.68 14.69 1.62
C ASP A 141 -2.51 13.93 0.31
N VAL A 142 -3.05 12.72 0.24
CA VAL A 142 -3.04 11.92 -1.00
C VAL A 142 -3.94 12.56 -2.06
N ALA A 143 -5.14 13.01 -1.71
CA ALA A 143 -6.06 13.65 -2.66
C ALA A 143 -5.42 14.86 -3.35
N LEU A 144 -4.63 15.66 -2.61
CA LEU A 144 -3.88 16.78 -3.16
C LEU A 144 -2.76 16.34 -4.15
N ARG A 145 -2.27 15.10 -4.03
CA ARG A 145 -1.13 14.59 -4.81
C ARG A 145 -1.50 13.53 -5.84
N LEU A 146 -2.76 13.14 -5.94
CA LEU A 146 -3.22 12.31 -7.05
C LEU A 146 -3.18 13.10 -8.37
N ALA A 147 -2.77 12.43 -9.44
CA ALA A 147 -2.98 12.90 -10.80
C ALA A 147 -4.48 13.01 -11.10
N HIS A 148 -4.84 13.76 -12.14
CA HIS A 148 -6.25 13.95 -12.54
C HIS A 148 -6.99 12.61 -12.76
N ASP A 149 -6.29 11.60 -13.21
CA ASP A 149 -6.73 10.22 -13.45
C ASP A 149 -6.04 9.21 -12.51
N GLY A 150 -5.64 9.67 -11.33
CA GLY A 150 -4.94 8.85 -10.34
C GLY A 150 -5.88 8.05 -9.45
N VAL A 151 -5.31 7.01 -8.82
CA VAL A 151 -6.02 6.13 -7.88
C VAL A 151 -5.16 5.79 -6.66
N PHE A 152 -5.80 5.77 -5.51
CA PHE A 152 -5.24 5.38 -4.24
C PHE A 152 -5.85 4.06 -3.77
N PHE A 153 -5.03 3.01 -3.63
CA PHE A 153 -5.42 1.72 -3.06
C PHE A 153 -4.95 1.64 -1.61
N ALA A 154 -5.86 1.30 -0.71
CA ALA A 154 -5.55 1.09 0.69
C ALA A 154 -6.22 -0.17 1.22
N THR A 155 -5.70 -0.72 2.31
CA THR A 155 -6.37 -1.79 3.05
C THR A 155 -6.76 -1.33 4.45
N VAL A 156 -7.93 -1.80 4.92
CA VAL A 156 -8.48 -1.53 6.25
C VAL A 156 -8.94 -2.82 6.92
N LEU A 157 -8.93 -2.84 8.24
CA LEU A 157 -9.74 -3.77 9.01
C LEU A 157 -11.17 -3.22 9.01
N GLU A 158 -12.11 -4.03 8.54
CA GLU A 158 -13.51 -3.65 8.51
C GLU A 158 -14.19 -3.97 9.83
N GLY A 159 -14.79 -2.98 10.45
CA GLY A 159 -15.49 -3.12 11.72
C GLY A 159 -16.19 -1.85 12.15
N ASP A 160 -16.82 -1.90 13.32
CA ASP A 160 -17.67 -0.83 13.87
C ASP A 160 -17.21 -0.41 15.28
N VAL A 161 -15.92 -0.57 15.58
CA VAL A 161 -15.35 -0.21 16.88
C VAL A 161 -14.94 1.25 16.85
N GLU A 162 -15.48 2.05 17.76
CA GLU A 162 -15.06 3.44 17.94
C GLU A 162 -13.61 3.48 18.45
N CYS A 163 -12.82 4.37 17.88
CA CYS A 163 -11.42 4.58 18.23
C CYS A 163 -11.19 6.03 18.68
N ASP A 164 -10.89 6.21 19.97
CA ASP A 164 -10.57 7.50 20.56
C ASP A 164 -9.06 7.82 20.53
N ALA A 165 -8.25 6.96 19.95
CA ALA A 165 -6.81 7.17 19.81
C ALA A 165 -6.52 8.30 18.83
N VAL A 166 -5.28 8.81 18.88
CA VAL A 166 -4.76 9.87 18.00
C VAL A 166 -3.46 9.42 17.37
N GLY A 167 -3.32 9.65 16.07
CA GLY A 167 -2.10 9.40 15.34
C GLY A 167 -1.84 7.93 15.03
N TRP A 168 -0.62 7.47 15.25
CA TRP A 168 -0.18 6.11 14.96
C TRP A 168 -0.37 5.20 16.18
N VAL A 169 -1.06 4.08 16.02
CA VAL A 169 -1.44 3.20 17.16
C VAL A 169 -0.72 1.84 17.18
N TYR A 170 0.15 1.55 16.20
CA TYR A 170 0.90 0.29 16.15
C TYR A 170 1.61 -0.01 17.50
N PRO A 171 1.56 -1.23 18.05
CA PRO A 171 1.11 -2.48 17.43
C PRO A 171 -0.41 -2.73 17.48
N ASP A 172 -1.20 -1.87 18.15
CA ASP A 172 -2.63 -2.00 18.18
C ASP A 172 -3.25 -1.80 16.79
N CYS A 173 -4.50 -2.21 16.62
CA CYS A 173 -5.23 -2.11 15.37
C CYS A 173 -6.49 -1.26 15.54
N VAL A 174 -6.87 -0.59 14.45
CA VAL A 174 -8.12 0.17 14.32
C VAL A 174 -8.96 -0.44 13.21
N GLU A 175 -10.26 -0.55 13.48
CA GLU A 175 -11.26 -0.97 12.52
C GLU A 175 -12.02 0.24 11.97
N TYR A 176 -12.46 0.16 10.72
CA TYR A 176 -13.21 1.21 10.07
C TYR A 176 -14.45 0.70 9.38
N ARG A 177 -15.55 1.45 9.49
CA ARG A 177 -16.72 1.27 8.63
C ARG A 177 -16.38 1.75 7.22
N LEU A 178 -16.82 1.01 6.21
CA LEU A 178 -16.62 1.41 4.83
C LEU A 178 -17.35 2.72 4.48
N ASP A 179 -18.49 3.00 5.15
CA ASP A 179 -19.22 4.26 4.99
C ASP A 179 -18.38 5.45 5.42
N THR A 180 -17.65 5.37 6.54
CA THR A 180 -16.74 6.42 7.01
C THR A 180 -15.66 6.73 5.96
N LEU A 181 -15.08 5.69 5.35
CA LEU A 181 -14.10 5.88 4.27
C LEU A 181 -14.71 6.51 3.02
N SER A 182 -15.95 6.13 2.70
CA SER A 182 -16.69 6.72 1.58
C SER A 182 -16.98 8.21 1.82
N GLU A 183 -17.42 8.59 3.03
CA GLU A 183 -17.66 9.97 3.41
C GLU A 183 -16.37 10.81 3.35
N LEU A 184 -15.26 10.28 3.85
CA LEU A 184 -13.96 10.95 3.77
C LEU A 184 -13.49 11.10 2.31
N ALA A 185 -13.64 10.08 1.47
CA ALA A 185 -13.30 10.16 0.06
C ALA A 185 -14.08 11.29 -0.62
N VAL A 186 -15.40 11.34 -0.43
CA VAL A 186 -16.28 12.38 -0.99
C VAL A 186 -15.89 13.78 -0.48
N LYS A 187 -15.58 13.91 0.82
CA LYS A 187 -15.10 15.15 1.44
C LYS A 187 -13.88 15.74 0.72
N TYR A 188 -12.99 14.89 0.23
CA TYR A 188 -11.77 15.28 -0.49
C TYR A 188 -11.87 15.14 -2.02
N GLY A 189 -13.09 15.05 -2.56
CA GLY A 189 -13.35 15.04 -4.01
C GLY A 189 -12.96 13.74 -4.72
N LEU A 190 -12.89 12.62 -3.99
CA LEU A 190 -12.59 11.30 -4.51
C LEU A 190 -13.85 10.43 -4.56
N THR A 191 -13.85 9.45 -5.44
CA THR A 191 -14.82 8.35 -5.45
C THR A 191 -14.27 7.19 -4.66
N PHE A 192 -15.11 6.55 -3.83
CA PHE A 192 -14.75 5.38 -3.03
C PHE A 192 -15.32 4.09 -3.60
N LYS A 193 -14.57 3.00 -3.51
CA LYS A 193 -15.05 1.66 -3.80
C LYS A 193 -14.34 0.61 -2.94
N ALA A 194 -15.11 -0.21 -2.21
CA ALA A 194 -14.59 -1.42 -1.58
C ALA A 194 -14.39 -2.51 -2.64
N LEU A 195 -13.30 -3.27 -2.50
CA LEU A 195 -12.89 -4.27 -3.48
C LEU A 195 -13.00 -5.68 -2.87
N THR A 196 -13.44 -6.64 -3.67
CA THR A 196 -13.45 -8.08 -3.30
C THR A 196 -12.13 -8.78 -3.65
N TRP A 197 -11.04 -8.02 -3.83
CA TRP A 197 -9.71 -8.56 -4.07
C TRP A 197 -9.16 -9.24 -2.82
N TYR A 198 -8.46 -10.36 -3.01
CA TYR A 198 -7.98 -11.16 -1.89
C TYR A 198 -6.96 -10.39 -1.03
N HIS A 199 -7.19 -10.41 0.27
CA HIS A 199 -6.23 -10.10 1.33
C HIS A 199 -6.52 -11.03 2.52
N PRO A 200 -5.50 -11.58 3.21
CA PRO A 200 -5.72 -12.57 4.28
C PRO A 200 -6.60 -12.06 5.43
N ARG A 201 -6.57 -10.77 5.73
CA ARG A 201 -7.20 -10.21 6.94
C ARG A 201 -7.91 -8.87 6.74
N GLN A 202 -7.72 -8.19 5.62
CA GLN A 202 -8.17 -6.81 5.43
C GLN A 202 -8.99 -6.68 4.15
N THR A 203 -9.78 -5.62 4.08
CA THR A 203 -10.55 -5.24 2.90
C THR A 203 -9.79 -4.21 2.08
N TRP A 204 -9.62 -4.48 0.80
CA TRP A 204 -9.08 -3.51 -0.14
C TRP A 204 -10.09 -2.43 -0.48
N CYS A 205 -9.64 -1.18 -0.52
CA CYS A 205 -10.40 -0.02 -0.94
C CYS A 205 -9.67 0.71 -2.06
N ALA A 206 -10.44 1.28 -2.99
CA ALA A 206 -9.94 2.21 -4.00
C ALA A 206 -10.59 3.57 -3.79
N LEU A 207 -9.76 4.62 -3.68
CA LEU A 207 -10.16 6.03 -3.66
C LEU A 207 -9.56 6.66 -4.92
N TYR A 208 -10.37 7.20 -5.82
CA TYR A 208 -9.86 7.63 -7.12
C TYR A 208 -10.42 8.98 -7.56
N ALA A 209 -9.59 9.68 -8.32
CA ALA A 209 -9.92 10.98 -8.88
C ALA A 209 -11.04 10.85 -9.96
N PRO A 210 -11.85 11.89 -10.19
CA PRO A 210 -12.96 11.85 -11.16
C PRO A 210 -12.55 11.48 -12.59
N GLY A 211 -11.30 11.74 -12.99
CA GLY A 211 -10.76 11.40 -14.31
C GLY A 211 -10.30 9.94 -14.43
N PHE A 212 -10.19 9.22 -13.31
CA PHE A 212 -9.79 7.81 -13.34
C PHE A 212 -10.85 6.96 -14.01
N ASN A 213 -10.49 6.34 -15.11
CA ASN A 213 -11.39 5.50 -15.89
C ASN A 213 -10.81 4.09 -16.04
N ASN A 214 -11.25 3.21 -15.17
CA ASN A 214 -10.89 1.80 -15.24
C ASN A 214 -12.15 0.95 -15.36
N LYS A 215 -12.30 0.23 -16.48
CA LYS A 215 -13.47 -0.58 -16.77
C LYS A 215 -13.76 -1.60 -15.67
N LEU A 216 -12.74 -2.23 -15.09
CA LEU A 216 -12.91 -3.24 -14.03
C LEU A 216 -13.45 -2.63 -12.74
N LEU A 217 -13.05 -1.39 -12.41
CA LEU A 217 -13.61 -0.66 -11.27
C LEU A 217 -15.01 -0.11 -11.58
N ASN A 218 -15.30 0.27 -12.82
CA ASN A 218 -16.58 0.84 -13.24
C ASN A 218 -17.66 -0.24 -13.39
N ASP A 219 -17.36 -1.33 -14.11
CA ASP A 219 -18.34 -2.38 -14.47
C ASP A 219 -18.49 -3.47 -13.39
N GLY A 220 -17.59 -3.53 -12.46
CA GLY A 220 -17.59 -4.51 -11.38
C GLY A 220 -16.29 -4.45 -10.61
N VAL A 221 -16.31 -4.98 -9.40
CA VAL A 221 -15.09 -5.06 -8.60
C VAL A 221 -14.28 -6.24 -9.09
N PRO A 222 -12.99 -6.07 -9.42
CA PRO A 222 -12.16 -7.21 -9.73
C PRO A 222 -12.14 -8.14 -8.51
N SER A 223 -12.68 -9.32 -8.69
CA SER A 223 -12.65 -10.38 -7.68
C SER A 223 -11.70 -11.46 -8.13
N TRP A 224 -10.80 -11.86 -7.25
CA TRP A 224 -9.96 -13.03 -7.51
C TRP A 224 -10.76 -14.26 -7.90
N ASN A 225 -11.94 -14.45 -7.31
CA ASN A 225 -12.85 -15.55 -7.60
C ASN A 225 -13.55 -15.42 -8.96
N SER A 226 -13.67 -14.24 -9.53
CA SER A 226 -14.30 -14.02 -10.83
C SER A 226 -13.52 -14.63 -11.98
N PHE A 227 -12.21 -14.78 -11.86
CA PHE A 227 -11.38 -15.46 -12.86
C PHE A 227 -11.59 -16.98 -12.88
N GLY A 228 -12.08 -17.58 -11.80
CA GLY A 228 -12.44 -18.99 -11.72
C GLY A 228 -13.82 -19.30 -12.33
N ALA A 229 -14.76 -18.36 -12.32
CA ALA A 229 -16.11 -18.51 -12.83
C ALA A 229 -16.18 -18.45 -14.40
N LEU A 230 -15.20 -17.83 -15.05
CA LEU A 230 -15.12 -17.74 -16.51
C LEU A 230 -14.58 -19.01 -17.18
N ARG A 231 -14.26 -20.06 -16.42
CA ARG A 231 -13.73 -21.34 -16.92
C ARG A 231 -14.73 -22.49 -16.87
N LYS A 232 -16.02 -22.21 -16.71
CA LYS A 232 -17.08 -23.23 -16.81
C LYS A 232 -17.86 -23.07 -18.09
#